data_4ef9bff5cfd4f8dda55eedec666fb98b
#
_entry.id   4ef9bff5cfd4f8dda55eedec666fb98b
#
_cell.length_a   1.000
_cell.length_b   1.000
_cell.length_c   1.000
_cell.angle_alpha   90.00
_cell.angle_beta   90.00
_cell.angle_gamma   90.00
#
_symmetry.space_group_name_H-M   'P 1'
#
loop_
_entity.id
_entity.type
_entity.pdbx_description
1 polymer ?
#
loop_
_entity_poly.entity_id
_entity_poly.type
_entity_poly.pdbx_seq_one_letter_code
_entity_poly.pdbx_strand_id
1 'polypeptide(L)'
;MTTPTTDIDVLHYSAFTTHPDGGNPAGVVLDAAALADDDAAMTAVAARVGYSETAFITERDEAARRYRLRYFSPLAEVAFCGHATIATAVALADRDGPGELIFDTASGEIRVETTADGDGPSRATLTSVPTRSRPADPGAEVEPTLAALRWSAEDLDPALPPHVAFAGNDHLVLAAATRERLADLDYDYEALEAVMRRRGWTTVHLVWREAGGGSAGEATNGFVFHARDPFPVGGVVEDPATGAATAAFGGYLRALGLVDGPTRVRIRQGEDMGRPSDLLLDVTPDEPRARVSGQAVRIPRSG
;
A
#
# COMPACT_ATOMS: atom_id res chain seq x y z
N MET A 1 -33.52 19.42 -12.52
CA MET A 1 -32.56 19.61 -13.63
C MET A 1 -31.49 18.53 -13.44
N THR A 2 -31.52 17.46 -14.22
CA THR A 2 -30.49 16.43 -14.23
C THR A 2 -29.25 17.03 -14.87
N THR A 3 -28.23 17.25 -14.06
CA THR A 3 -26.89 17.60 -14.55
C THR A 3 -26.46 16.46 -15.49
N PRO A 4 -25.97 16.75 -16.69
CA PRO A 4 -25.46 15.70 -17.56
C PRO A 4 -24.31 15.04 -16.82
N THR A 5 -24.41 13.75 -16.57
CA THR A 5 -23.30 12.91 -16.10
C THR A 5 -22.27 12.99 -17.23
N THR A 6 -21.31 13.87 -17.11
CA THR A 6 -20.15 13.94 -17.99
C THR A 6 -19.54 12.53 -17.96
N ASP A 7 -19.40 11.91 -19.12
CA ASP A 7 -18.84 10.58 -19.25
C ASP A 7 -17.35 10.69 -18.88
N ILE A 8 -17.06 10.53 -17.58
CA ILE A 8 -15.72 10.69 -17.03
C ILE A 8 -14.94 9.44 -17.39
N ASP A 9 -13.86 9.62 -18.12
CA ASP A 9 -12.97 8.52 -18.46
C ASP A 9 -12.20 8.06 -17.23
N VAL A 10 -12.53 6.86 -16.77
CA VAL A 10 -11.84 6.19 -15.66
C VAL A 10 -10.93 5.13 -16.25
N LEU A 11 -9.65 5.27 -16.01
CA LEU A 11 -8.68 4.23 -16.25
C LEU A 11 -8.68 3.25 -15.07
N HIS A 12 -8.49 1.98 -15.35
CA HIS A 12 -8.38 0.94 -14.33
C HIS A 12 -6.96 0.42 -14.34
N TYR A 13 -6.28 0.52 -13.19
CA TYR A 13 -4.92 0.02 -13.01
C TYR A 13 -4.84 -0.91 -11.81
N SER A 14 -4.00 -1.93 -11.88
CA SER A 14 -3.62 -2.73 -10.72
C SER A 14 -2.18 -2.40 -10.34
N ALA A 15 -2.00 -1.89 -9.12
CA ALA A 15 -0.70 -1.50 -8.58
C ALA A 15 0.02 -2.68 -7.93
N PHE A 16 1.36 -2.62 -7.91
CA PHE A 16 2.27 -3.62 -7.35
C PHE A 16 2.20 -4.97 -8.05
N THR A 17 1.99 -4.96 -9.36
CA THR A 17 1.93 -6.17 -10.18
C THR A 17 2.30 -5.88 -11.63
N THR A 18 2.64 -6.95 -12.36
CA THR A 18 2.78 -6.96 -13.83
C THR A 18 1.61 -7.63 -14.53
N HIS A 19 0.62 -8.15 -13.77
CA HIS A 19 -0.50 -8.89 -14.32
C HIS A 19 -1.85 -8.27 -13.87
N PRO A 20 -2.82 -8.07 -14.77
CA PRO A 20 -4.10 -7.40 -14.45
C PRO A 20 -4.91 -8.06 -13.33
N ASP A 21 -4.79 -9.37 -13.15
CA ASP A 21 -5.51 -10.14 -12.13
C ASP A 21 -4.81 -10.13 -10.77
N GLY A 22 -3.55 -9.67 -10.71
CA GLY A 22 -2.80 -9.49 -9.46
C GLY A 22 -2.94 -8.07 -8.91
N GLY A 23 -2.13 -7.76 -7.90
CA GLY A 23 -1.99 -6.41 -7.36
C GLY A 23 -3.21 -5.83 -6.66
N ASN A 24 -3.14 -4.54 -6.37
CA ASN A 24 -4.21 -3.78 -5.76
C ASN A 24 -4.85 -2.85 -6.80
N PRO A 25 -6.13 -3.07 -7.18
CA PRO A 25 -6.79 -2.30 -8.22
C PRO A 25 -7.17 -0.89 -7.73
N ALA A 26 -6.99 0.09 -8.59
CA ALA A 26 -7.42 1.47 -8.38
C ALA A 26 -8.07 2.04 -9.65
N GLY A 27 -9.09 2.88 -9.46
CA GLY A 27 -9.56 3.78 -10.51
C GLY A 27 -8.63 4.98 -10.62
N VAL A 28 -8.39 5.47 -11.84
CA VAL A 28 -7.55 6.64 -12.10
C VAL A 28 -8.27 7.56 -13.08
N VAL A 29 -8.59 8.77 -12.61
CA VAL A 29 -9.19 9.84 -13.42
C VAL A 29 -8.12 10.91 -13.66
N LEU A 30 -7.52 10.89 -14.85
CA LEU A 30 -6.43 11.81 -15.18
C LEU A 30 -6.93 13.25 -15.47
N ASP A 31 -8.22 13.46 -15.67
CA ASP A 31 -8.82 14.78 -15.87
C ASP A 31 -10.14 14.90 -15.10
N ALA A 32 -10.04 15.35 -13.88
CA ALA A 32 -11.16 15.57 -12.98
C ALA A 32 -11.36 17.05 -12.63
N ALA A 33 -10.82 17.99 -13.41
CA ALA A 33 -10.94 19.43 -13.12
C ALA A 33 -12.39 19.89 -12.99
N ALA A 34 -13.29 19.33 -13.78
CA ALA A 34 -14.73 19.62 -13.72
C ALA A 34 -15.41 19.15 -12.43
N LEU A 35 -14.77 18.28 -11.67
CA LEU A 35 -15.27 17.73 -10.39
C LEU A 35 -14.54 18.28 -9.16
N ALA A 36 -13.60 19.21 -9.33
CA ALA A 36 -12.69 19.65 -8.27
C ALA A 36 -13.41 20.06 -6.97
N ASP A 37 -14.62 20.63 -7.09
CA ASP A 37 -15.44 21.12 -5.97
C ASP A 37 -16.70 20.23 -5.74
N ASP A 38 -16.79 19.04 -6.35
CA ASP A 38 -17.96 18.15 -6.24
C ASP A 38 -17.58 16.78 -5.66
N ASP A 39 -17.42 16.74 -4.34
CA ASP A 39 -17.08 15.52 -3.58
C ASP A 39 -18.12 14.41 -3.79
N ALA A 40 -19.40 14.79 -3.93
CA ALA A 40 -20.48 13.84 -4.13
C ALA A 40 -20.36 13.14 -5.50
N ALA A 41 -19.98 13.90 -6.54
CA ALA A 41 -19.75 13.34 -7.87
C ALA A 41 -18.53 12.42 -7.88
N MET A 42 -17.40 12.78 -7.23
CA MET A 42 -16.21 11.92 -7.12
C MET A 42 -16.53 10.65 -6.34
N THR A 43 -17.25 10.75 -5.20
CA THR A 43 -17.71 9.59 -4.44
C THR A 43 -18.60 8.67 -5.29
N ALA A 44 -19.52 9.23 -6.08
CA ALA A 44 -20.38 8.46 -6.96
C ALA A 44 -19.61 7.75 -8.09
N VAL A 45 -18.55 8.39 -8.62
CA VAL A 45 -17.63 7.74 -9.57
C VAL A 45 -16.89 6.59 -8.90
N ALA A 46 -16.30 6.79 -7.72
CA ALA A 46 -15.61 5.76 -6.97
C ALA A 46 -16.52 4.57 -6.65
N ALA A 47 -17.77 4.84 -6.26
CA ALA A 47 -18.77 3.79 -6.02
C ALA A 47 -19.10 2.97 -7.27
N ARG A 48 -19.16 3.60 -8.47
CA ARG A 48 -19.37 2.88 -9.73
C ARG A 48 -18.16 2.03 -10.13
N VAL A 49 -16.94 2.53 -9.86
CA VAL A 49 -15.69 1.79 -10.10
C VAL A 49 -15.63 0.55 -9.23
N GLY A 50 -16.05 0.66 -7.96
CA GLY A 50 -16.19 -0.47 -7.04
C GLY A 50 -14.87 -1.01 -6.48
N TYR A 51 -13.76 -0.30 -6.68
CA TYR A 51 -12.48 -0.60 -6.01
C TYR A 51 -12.42 0.09 -4.64
N SER A 52 -11.43 -0.26 -3.84
CA SER A 52 -11.22 0.39 -2.53
C SER A 52 -11.06 1.90 -2.69
N GLU A 53 -10.27 2.35 -3.68
CA GLU A 53 -10.10 3.77 -3.98
C GLU A 53 -10.04 4.06 -5.48
N THR A 54 -10.46 5.29 -5.79
CA THR A 54 -10.27 5.95 -7.08
C THR A 54 -9.52 7.27 -6.86
N ALA A 55 -8.46 7.49 -7.63
CA ALA A 55 -7.67 8.72 -7.61
C ALA A 55 -8.15 9.69 -8.70
N PHE A 56 -8.24 10.97 -8.35
CA PHE A 56 -8.71 12.04 -9.21
C PHE A 56 -7.66 13.15 -9.30
N ILE A 57 -7.18 13.46 -10.52
CA ILE A 57 -6.36 14.65 -10.75
C ILE A 57 -7.30 15.84 -10.99
N THR A 58 -7.40 16.72 -10.00
CA THR A 58 -8.30 17.89 -10.03
C THR A 58 -7.63 19.17 -10.53
N GLU A 59 -6.31 19.27 -10.40
CA GLU A 59 -5.53 20.38 -10.94
C GLU A 59 -4.22 19.82 -11.52
N ARG A 60 -3.66 20.50 -12.55
CA ARG A 60 -2.41 20.08 -13.16
C ARG A 60 -1.56 21.28 -13.60
N ASP A 61 -0.26 21.17 -13.38
CA ASP A 61 0.81 21.92 -14.03
C ASP A 61 1.70 20.93 -14.79
N GLU A 62 1.44 20.79 -16.07
CA GLU A 62 2.15 19.81 -16.91
C GLU A 62 3.64 20.18 -17.07
N ALA A 63 3.98 21.47 -17.09
CA ALA A 63 5.37 21.92 -17.21
C ALA A 63 6.21 21.57 -15.99
N ALA A 64 5.61 21.66 -14.79
CA ALA A 64 6.22 21.28 -13.52
C ALA A 64 5.99 19.80 -13.16
N ARG A 65 5.19 19.08 -13.97
CA ARG A 65 4.71 17.72 -13.67
C ARG A 65 4.10 17.64 -12.24
N ARG A 66 3.32 18.66 -11.88
CA ARG A 66 2.70 18.82 -10.57
C ARG A 66 1.19 18.70 -10.70
N TYR A 67 0.57 17.89 -9.82
CA TYR A 67 -0.83 17.51 -9.91
C TYR A 67 -1.46 17.53 -8.53
N ARG A 68 -2.67 18.11 -8.42
CA ARG A 68 -3.48 17.95 -7.22
C ARG A 68 -4.22 16.62 -7.30
N LEU A 69 -3.93 15.74 -6.36
CA LEU A 69 -4.46 14.38 -6.34
C LEU A 69 -5.35 14.16 -5.12
N ARG A 70 -6.60 13.78 -5.38
CA ARG A 70 -7.59 13.44 -4.36
C ARG A 70 -7.98 11.98 -4.49
N TYR A 71 -8.31 11.33 -3.39
CA TYR A 71 -8.64 9.91 -3.34
C TYR A 71 -10.02 9.72 -2.73
N PHE A 72 -10.84 8.91 -3.36
CA PHE A 72 -12.19 8.59 -2.88
C PHE A 72 -12.38 7.08 -2.83
N SER A 73 -12.83 6.61 -1.66
CA SER A 73 -13.46 5.30 -1.52
C SER A 73 -14.92 5.39 -2.01
N PRO A 74 -15.65 4.27 -2.15
CA PRO A 74 -17.09 4.27 -2.42
C PRO A 74 -17.94 5.05 -1.40
N LEU A 75 -17.38 5.40 -0.24
CA LEU A 75 -18.10 6.00 0.87
C LEU A 75 -17.67 7.45 1.17
N ALA A 76 -16.39 7.79 0.98
CA ALA A 76 -15.85 9.08 1.40
C ALA A 76 -14.48 9.36 0.78
N GLU A 77 -14.05 10.63 0.84
CA GLU A 77 -12.67 11.01 0.57
C GLU A 77 -11.73 10.43 1.63
N VAL A 78 -10.55 9.97 1.18
CA VAL A 78 -9.44 9.54 2.05
C VAL A 78 -8.23 10.43 1.81
N ALA A 79 -7.50 10.74 2.89
CA ALA A 79 -6.42 11.73 2.83
C ALA A 79 -5.22 11.29 1.99
N PHE A 80 -4.97 9.98 1.91
CA PHE A 80 -3.87 9.39 1.15
C PHE A 80 -4.14 7.91 0.85
N CYS A 81 -3.70 7.47 -0.34
CA CYS A 81 -3.75 6.06 -0.73
C CYS A 81 -2.51 5.69 -1.56
N GLY A 82 -1.65 4.81 -1.02
CA GLY A 82 -0.36 4.46 -1.62
C GLY A 82 -0.51 3.74 -2.97
N HIS A 83 -1.35 2.71 -3.06
CA HIS A 83 -1.52 1.94 -4.31
C HIS A 83 -2.18 2.77 -5.42
N ALA A 84 -3.16 3.63 -5.07
CA ALA A 84 -3.77 4.53 -6.05
C ALA A 84 -2.78 5.62 -6.51
N THR A 85 -1.84 6.05 -5.65
CA THR A 85 -0.73 6.94 -6.04
C THR A 85 0.20 6.26 -7.04
N ILE A 86 0.63 5.02 -6.78
CA ILE A 86 1.46 4.22 -7.71
C ILE A 86 0.74 4.02 -9.04
N ALA A 87 -0.54 3.63 -9.01
CA ALA A 87 -1.37 3.47 -10.21
C ALA A 87 -1.46 4.76 -11.04
N THR A 88 -1.71 5.90 -10.38
CA THR A 88 -1.79 7.21 -11.05
C THR A 88 -0.45 7.63 -11.63
N ALA A 89 0.65 7.42 -10.90
CA ALA A 89 1.98 7.75 -11.37
C ALA A 89 2.37 6.93 -12.61
N VAL A 90 2.07 5.63 -12.63
CA VAL A 90 2.30 4.77 -13.79
C VAL A 90 1.38 5.19 -14.95
N ALA A 91 0.10 5.50 -14.72
CA ALA A 91 -0.80 5.98 -15.77
C ALA A 91 -0.32 7.28 -16.41
N LEU A 92 0.28 8.20 -15.64
CA LEU A 92 0.93 9.40 -16.16
C LEU A 92 2.21 9.05 -16.93
N ALA A 93 3.04 8.14 -16.42
CA ALA A 93 4.26 7.69 -17.10
C ALA A 93 3.95 7.01 -18.45
N ASP A 94 2.89 6.21 -18.51
CA ASP A 94 2.43 5.55 -19.75
C ASP A 94 1.95 6.58 -20.80
N ARG A 95 1.35 7.70 -20.33
CA ARG A 95 0.87 8.77 -21.21
C ARG A 95 1.97 9.74 -21.65
N ASP A 96 2.80 10.21 -20.68
CA ASP A 96 3.67 11.38 -20.84
C ASP A 96 5.17 11.03 -20.73
N GLY A 97 5.49 9.75 -20.58
CA GLY A 97 6.84 9.25 -20.30
C GLY A 97 7.24 9.30 -18.83
N PRO A 98 8.27 8.51 -18.45
CA PRO A 98 8.76 8.42 -17.08
C PRO A 98 9.41 9.71 -16.59
N GLY A 99 9.65 9.82 -15.28
CA GLY A 99 10.29 10.95 -14.63
C GLY A 99 9.72 11.24 -13.24
N GLU A 100 10.13 12.36 -12.65
CA GLU A 100 9.63 12.80 -11.35
C GLU A 100 8.23 13.43 -11.48
N LEU A 101 7.34 13.08 -10.57
CA LEU A 101 5.99 13.61 -10.43
C LEU A 101 5.82 14.19 -9.02
N ILE A 102 5.08 15.27 -8.91
CA ILE A 102 4.74 15.89 -7.62
C ILE A 102 3.23 15.87 -7.47
N PHE A 103 2.76 15.22 -6.42
CA PHE A 103 1.34 15.18 -6.07
C PHE A 103 1.06 16.03 -4.82
N ASP A 104 0.20 17.01 -4.95
CA ASP A 104 -0.39 17.74 -3.82
C ASP A 104 -1.62 16.98 -3.35
N THR A 105 -1.56 16.43 -2.14
CA THR A 105 -2.63 15.65 -1.53
C THR A 105 -3.12 16.27 -0.23
N ALA A 106 -4.23 15.78 0.31
CA ALA A 106 -4.70 16.19 1.63
C ALA A 106 -3.67 15.88 2.76
N SER A 107 -2.79 14.88 2.55
CA SER A 107 -1.70 14.54 3.47
C SER A 107 -0.39 15.31 3.20
N GLY A 108 -0.39 16.25 2.26
CA GLY A 108 0.76 17.06 1.88
C GLY A 108 1.37 16.69 0.53
N GLU A 109 2.56 17.24 0.24
CA GLU A 109 3.29 16.98 -1.00
C GLU A 109 3.91 15.59 -1.00
N ILE A 110 3.65 14.83 -2.06
CA ILE A 110 4.20 13.49 -2.29
C ILE A 110 5.00 13.51 -3.59
N ARG A 111 6.27 13.10 -3.52
CA ARG A 111 7.14 12.93 -4.70
C ARG A 111 7.17 11.47 -5.09
N VAL A 112 6.94 11.23 -6.38
CA VAL A 112 6.97 9.90 -6.97
C VAL A 112 7.90 9.92 -8.17
N GLU A 113 8.88 9.04 -8.17
CA GLU A 113 9.76 8.81 -9.30
C GLU A 113 9.20 7.66 -10.14
N THR A 114 9.09 7.87 -11.46
CA THR A 114 8.70 6.80 -12.37
C THR A 114 9.85 6.46 -13.31
N THR A 115 10.05 5.16 -13.57
CA THR A 115 11.08 4.64 -14.46
C THR A 115 10.48 3.62 -15.42
N ALA A 116 11.02 3.58 -16.65
CA ALA A 116 10.73 2.47 -17.55
C ALA A 116 11.42 1.20 -17.04
N ASP A 117 10.76 0.07 -17.11
CA ASP A 117 11.31 -1.23 -16.68
C ASP A 117 11.42 -2.19 -17.89
N GLY A 118 12.37 -1.88 -18.77
CA GLY A 118 12.57 -2.58 -20.04
C GLY A 118 11.34 -2.51 -20.93
N ASP A 119 10.87 -3.67 -21.41
CA ASP A 119 9.63 -3.82 -22.18
C ASP A 119 8.39 -4.07 -21.26
N GLY A 120 8.60 -4.07 -19.94
CA GLY A 120 7.54 -4.26 -18.95
C GLY A 120 6.80 -2.97 -18.59
N PRO A 121 5.78 -3.08 -17.72
CA PRO A 121 5.09 -1.91 -17.19
C PRO A 121 6.02 -0.97 -16.44
N SER A 122 5.75 0.34 -16.50
CA SER A 122 6.51 1.33 -15.75
C SER A 122 6.48 1.03 -14.25
N ARG A 123 7.55 1.41 -13.57
CA ARG A 123 7.69 1.33 -12.11
C ARG A 123 7.55 2.70 -11.50
N ALA A 124 6.82 2.81 -10.41
CA ALA A 124 6.75 4.02 -9.59
C ALA A 124 7.37 3.77 -8.21
N THR A 125 8.07 4.78 -7.71
CA THR A 125 8.74 4.76 -6.41
C THR A 125 8.26 5.95 -5.58
N LEU A 126 7.65 5.66 -4.45
CA LEU A 126 7.16 6.64 -3.49
C LEU A 126 8.12 6.70 -2.30
N THR A 127 8.48 7.92 -1.87
CA THR A 127 9.25 8.16 -0.66
C THR A 127 8.30 8.49 0.50
N SER A 128 8.40 7.73 1.59
CA SER A 128 7.55 7.91 2.77
C SER A 128 7.89 9.17 3.57
N VAL A 129 7.04 9.54 4.50
CA VAL A 129 7.42 10.39 5.64
C VAL A 129 8.47 9.67 6.51
N PRO A 130 9.19 10.36 7.43
CA PRO A 130 10.08 9.70 8.36
C PRO A 130 9.37 8.56 9.11
N THR A 131 9.93 7.37 9.03
CA THR A 131 9.38 6.18 9.67
C THR A 131 9.89 6.05 11.11
N ARG A 132 9.09 5.44 11.97
CA ARG A 132 9.45 5.11 13.34
C ARG A 132 8.85 3.76 13.72
N SER A 133 9.41 3.13 14.74
CA SER A 133 8.88 1.89 15.29
C SER A 133 9.16 1.83 16.79
N ARG A 134 8.25 1.22 17.54
CA ARG A 134 8.37 0.94 18.96
C ARG A 134 7.89 -0.47 19.28
N PRO A 135 8.41 -1.11 20.33
CA PRO A 135 7.83 -2.34 20.82
C PRO A 135 6.33 -2.17 21.11
N ALA A 136 5.54 -3.16 20.73
CA ALA A 136 4.12 -3.21 21.06
C ALA A 136 3.94 -3.63 22.55
N ASP A 137 2.92 -3.09 23.21
CA ASP A 137 2.56 -3.50 24.57
C ASP A 137 1.97 -4.92 24.56
N PRO A 138 2.58 -5.88 25.29
CA PRO A 138 2.12 -7.26 25.25
C PRO A 138 0.66 -7.45 25.65
N GLY A 139 0.22 -6.85 26.75
CA GLY A 139 -1.14 -7.03 27.28
C GLY A 139 -2.18 -6.13 26.63
N ALA A 140 -1.78 -4.91 26.23
CA ALA A 140 -2.73 -3.92 25.74
C ALA A 140 -2.86 -3.90 24.21
N GLU A 141 -1.85 -4.38 23.47
CA GLU A 141 -1.80 -4.34 22.02
C GLU A 141 -1.69 -5.74 21.40
N VAL A 142 -0.76 -6.59 21.91
CA VAL A 142 -0.50 -7.90 21.30
C VAL A 142 -1.57 -8.92 21.65
N GLU A 143 -1.82 -9.18 22.94
CA GLU A 143 -2.79 -10.21 23.38
C GLU A 143 -4.20 -10.03 22.78
N PRO A 144 -4.82 -8.84 22.78
CA PRO A 144 -6.15 -8.67 22.21
C PRO A 144 -6.15 -8.82 20.68
N THR A 145 -5.04 -8.48 20.01
CA THR A 145 -4.91 -8.69 18.55
C THR A 145 -4.76 -10.16 18.22
N LEU A 146 -3.90 -10.90 18.95
CA LEU A 146 -3.75 -12.34 18.78
C LEU A 146 -5.07 -13.07 19.00
N ALA A 147 -5.83 -12.70 20.05
CA ALA A 147 -7.15 -13.26 20.30
C ALA A 147 -8.12 -13.03 19.12
N ALA A 148 -8.15 -11.82 18.55
CA ALA A 148 -8.96 -11.50 17.39
C ALA A 148 -8.49 -12.25 16.11
N LEU A 149 -7.18 -12.45 15.94
CA LEU A 149 -6.58 -13.24 14.86
C LEU A 149 -6.74 -14.76 15.06
N ARG A 150 -7.20 -15.22 16.23
CA ARG A 150 -7.21 -16.63 16.64
C ARG A 150 -5.81 -17.24 16.64
N TRP A 151 -4.82 -16.40 16.93
CA TRP A 151 -3.41 -16.78 17.06
C TRP A 151 -3.03 -16.84 18.55
N SER A 152 -1.94 -17.56 18.83
CA SER A 152 -1.27 -17.61 20.13
C SER A 152 0.13 -17.00 20.06
N ALA A 153 0.78 -16.80 21.19
CA ALA A 153 2.17 -16.33 21.22
C ALA A 153 3.15 -17.33 20.56
N GLU A 154 2.80 -18.61 20.50
CA GLU A 154 3.60 -19.67 19.86
C GLU A 154 3.56 -19.57 18.32
N ASP A 155 2.57 -18.88 17.77
CA ASP A 155 2.44 -18.61 16.33
C ASP A 155 3.37 -17.49 15.85
N LEU A 156 4.02 -16.77 16.78
CA LEU A 156 4.92 -15.66 16.44
C LEU A 156 6.37 -16.11 16.33
N ASP A 157 7.11 -15.49 15.40
CA ASP A 157 8.56 -15.64 15.29
C ASP A 157 9.26 -14.85 16.41
N PRO A 158 9.96 -15.53 17.37
CA PRO A 158 10.63 -14.84 18.46
C PRO A 158 11.81 -13.95 18.02
N ALA A 159 12.33 -14.13 16.82
CA ALA A 159 13.41 -13.29 16.25
C ALA A 159 12.88 -11.94 15.71
N LEU A 160 11.58 -11.82 15.52
CA LEU A 160 10.91 -10.64 14.96
C LEU A 160 9.77 -10.20 15.89
N PRO A 161 10.09 -9.57 17.05
CA PRO A 161 9.11 -9.25 18.07
C PRO A 161 8.04 -8.27 17.59
N PRO A 162 6.83 -8.29 18.17
CA PRO A 162 5.75 -7.38 17.83
C PRO A 162 6.10 -5.91 18.05
N HIS A 163 5.86 -5.07 17.05
CA HIS A 163 6.08 -3.62 17.12
C HIS A 163 4.90 -2.85 16.51
N VAL A 164 4.69 -1.62 16.97
CA VAL A 164 3.88 -0.63 16.24
C VAL A 164 4.81 0.20 15.40
N ALA A 165 4.65 0.14 14.08
CA ALA A 165 5.45 0.84 13.08
C ALA A 165 4.63 1.92 12.38
N PHE A 166 5.29 3.02 11.97
CA PHE A 166 4.66 4.21 11.42
C PHE A 166 5.34 4.69 10.14
N ALA A 167 4.52 5.03 9.15
CA ALA A 167 4.92 5.77 7.95
C ALA A 167 3.77 6.65 7.42
N GLY A 168 3.29 7.57 8.25
CA GLY A 168 2.07 8.35 8.03
C GLY A 168 0.87 7.79 8.78
N ASN A 169 0.77 6.46 8.85
CA ASN A 169 -0.20 5.71 9.65
C ASN A 169 0.53 4.72 10.55
N ASP A 170 -0.12 4.33 11.65
CA ASP A 170 0.37 3.28 12.53
C ASP A 170 -0.15 1.91 12.08
N HIS A 171 0.75 0.92 12.10
CA HIS A 171 0.50 -0.47 11.78
C HIS A 171 1.10 -1.36 12.87
N LEU A 172 0.34 -2.33 13.38
CA LEU A 172 0.91 -3.37 14.24
C LEU A 172 1.58 -4.41 13.36
N VAL A 173 2.88 -4.62 13.54
CA VAL A 173 3.65 -5.66 12.86
C VAL A 173 3.70 -6.90 13.74
N LEU A 174 3.25 -8.03 13.20
CA LEU A 174 3.35 -9.36 13.80
C LEU A 174 4.01 -10.32 12.81
N ALA A 175 5.08 -10.97 13.23
CA ALA A 175 5.77 -11.95 12.40
C ALA A 175 5.27 -13.36 12.74
N ALA A 176 4.73 -14.07 11.75
CA ALA A 176 4.35 -15.47 11.88
C ALA A 176 5.59 -16.38 11.93
N ALA A 177 5.56 -17.40 12.79
CA ALA A 177 6.64 -18.37 12.91
C ALA A 177 6.80 -19.25 11.65
N THR A 178 5.71 -19.46 10.90
CA THR A 178 5.72 -20.30 9.69
C THR A 178 4.91 -19.67 8.56
N ARG A 179 5.21 -20.07 7.31
CA ARG A 179 4.46 -19.66 6.12
C ARG A 179 3.02 -20.16 6.17
N GLU A 180 2.81 -21.37 6.69
CA GLU A 180 1.48 -21.97 6.84
C GLU A 180 0.62 -21.17 7.82
N ARG A 181 1.22 -20.67 8.94
CA ARG A 181 0.49 -19.83 9.89
C ARG A 181 0.09 -18.51 9.26
N LEU A 182 0.95 -17.90 8.46
CA LEU A 182 0.60 -16.69 7.71
C LEU A 182 -0.53 -16.96 6.70
N ALA A 183 -0.48 -18.09 5.98
CA ALA A 183 -1.47 -18.45 4.97
C ALA A 183 -2.86 -18.70 5.57
N ASP A 184 -2.91 -19.23 6.79
CA ASP A 184 -4.16 -19.53 7.50
C ASP A 184 -4.64 -18.28 8.26
N LEU A 185 -5.29 -17.37 7.53
CA LEU A 185 -5.88 -16.15 8.07
C LEU A 185 -7.40 -16.30 8.16
N ASP A 186 -7.85 -16.74 9.31
CA ASP A 186 -9.26 -16.77 9.72
C ASP A 186 -9.39 -15.99 11.03
N TYR A 187 -9.87 -14.76 10.96
CA TYR A 187 -9.93 -13.86 12.10
C TYR A 187 -11.35 -13.37 12.41
N ASP A 188 -11.58 -12.97 13.64
CA ASP A 188 -12.80 -12.29 14.06
C ASP A 188 -12.76 -10.83 13.59
N TYR A 189 -13.53 -10.55 12.54
CA TYR A 189 -13.55 -9.24 11.86
C TYR A 189 -13.94 -8.10 12.84
N GLU A 190 -15.01 -8.27 13.59
CA GLU A 190 -15.52 -7.23 14.51
C GLU A 190 -14.57 -7.02 15.70
N ALA A 191 -14.03 -8.10 16.24
CA ALA A 191 -13.06 -8.02 17.34
C ALA A 191 -11.77 -7.30 16.88
N LEU A 192 -11.25 -7.63 15.70
CA LEU A 192 -10.04 -6.99 15.17
C LEU A 192 -10.29 -5.51 14.85
N GLU A 193 -11.42 -5.19 14.21
CA GLU A 193 -11.83 -3.81 13.93
C GLU A 193 -11.88 -2.99 15.23
N ALA A 194 -12.48 -3.54 16.29
CA ALA A 194 -12.58 -2.86 17.57
C ALA A 194 -11.21 -2.61 18.22
N VAL A 195 -10.27 -3.55 18.11
CA VAL A 195 -8.88 -3.34 18.56
C VAL A 195 -8.21 -2.25 17.76
N MET A 196 -8.26 -2.32 16.44
CA MET A 196 -7.61 -1.37 15.53
C MET A 196 -8.15 0.05 15.72
N ARG A 197 -9.48 0.23 15.82
CA ARG A 197 -10.10 1.54 16.08
C ARG A 197 -9.64 2.14 17.41
N ARG A 198 -9.58 1.34 18.49
CA ARG A 198 -9.09 1.82 19.81
C ARG A 198 -7.64 2.26 19.77
N ARG A 199 -6.81 1.65 18.91
CA ARG A 199 -5.38 1.94 18.80
C ARG A 199 -5.05 2.96 17.70
N GLY A 200 -5.99 3.27 16.82
CA GLY A 200 -5.78 4.13 15.67
C GLY A 200 -4.90 3.49 14.59
N TRP A 201 -4.89 2.16 14.50
CA TRP A 201 -4.13 1.45 13.47
C TRP A 201 -4.90 1.36 12.16
N THR A 202 -4.16 1.47 11.05
CA THR A 202 -4.73 1.32 9.72
C THR A 202 -4.83 -0.15 9.31
N THR A 203 -3.73 -0.91 9.44
CA THR A 203 -3.75 -2.37 9.22
C THR A 203 -2.97 -3.08 10.33
N VAL A 204 -3.17 -4.39 10.44
CA VAL A 204 -2.24 -5.28 11.12
C VAL A 204 -1.37 -5.92 10.05
N HIS A 205 -0.07 -5.59 10.04
CA HIS A 205 0.89 -6.09 9.06
C HIS A 205 1.46 -7.43 9.51
N LEU A 206 0.84 -8.52 9.06
CA LEU A 206 1.29 -9.88 9.30
C LEU A 206 2.38 -10.22 8.31
N VAL A 207 3.54 -10.69 8.77
CA VAL A 207 4.67 -11.03 7.90
C VAL A 207 5.24 -12.41 8.23
N TRP A 208 5.82 -13.03 7.23
CA TRP A 208 6.69 -14.21 7.42
C TRP A 208 7.95 -14.04 6.59
N ARG A 209 9.10 -14.29 7.22
CA ARG A 209 10.41 -14.16 6.57
C ARG A 209 10.77 -15.47 5.85
N GLU A 210 11.01 -15.38 4.55
CA GLU A 210 11.47 -16.52 3.76
C GLU A 210 12.91 -16.92 4.15
N ALA A 211 13.13 -18.19 4.44
CA ALA A 211 14.44 -18.71 4.79
C ALA A 211 15.37 -18.72 3.57
N GLY A 212 16.57 -18.12 3.69
CA GLY A 212 17.54 -18.03 2.60
C GLY A 212 17.21 -17.00 1.53
N GLY A 213 16.37 -16.04 1.83
CA GLY A 213 15.89 -15.00 0.93
C GLY A 213 17.02 -14.24 0.24
N GLY A 214 17.00 -14.28 -1.10
CA GLY A 214 17.98 -13.69 -2.00
C GLY A 214 18.70 -14.75 -2.82
N SER A 215 17.97 -15.48 -3.71
CA SER A 215 18.66 -16.28 -4.73
C SER A 215 19.48 -15.35 -5.64
N ALA A 216 20.69 -15.79 -6.00
CA ALA A 216 21.57 -15.08 -6.91
C ALA A 216 20.82 -14.79 -8.24
N GLY A 217 20.47 -13.52 -8.48
CA GLY A 217 19.70 -13.08 -9.64
C GLY A 217 18.45 -12.26 -9.30
N GLU A 218 17.95 -12.29 -8.07
CA GLU A 218 16.91 -11.35 -7.63
C GLU A 218 17.53 -9.98 -7.29
N ALA A 219 16.81 -8.90 -7.65
CA ALA A 219 17.26 -7.51 -7.42
C ALA A 219 17.20 -7.10 -5.92
N THR A 220 17.39 -8.06 -5.01
CA THR A 220 17.37 -7.87 -3.56
C THR A 220 18.73 -8.25 -2.98
N ASN A 221 19.29 -7.35 -2.16
CA ASN A 221 20.47 -7.62 -1.34
C ASN A 221 20.09 -7.84 0.14
N GLY A 222 18.81 -8.07 0.40
CA GLY A 222 18.24 -8.20 1.73
C GLY A 222 17.31 -9.40 1.85
N PHE A 223 16.14 -9.17 2.39
CA PHE A 223 15.19 -10.19 2.78
C PHE A 223 14.03 -10.31 1.80
N VAL A 224 13.41 -11.47 1.76
CA VAL A 224 12.08 -11.67 1.18
C VAL A 224 11.11 -11.93 2.33
N PHE A 225 10.01 -11.19 2.35
CA PHE A 225 8.91 -11.41 3.27
C PHE A 225 7.64 -11.68 2.49
N HIS A 226 6.80 -12.56 3.02
CA HIS A 226 5.41 -12.67 2.63
C HIS A 226 4.58 -11.88 3.62
N ALA A 227 3.55 -11.19 3.15
CA ALA A 227 2.72 -10.34 4.00
C ALA A 227 1.22 -10.56 3.76
N ARG A 228 0.44 -10.32 4.81
CA ARG A 228 -1.02 -10.20 4.77
C ARG A 228 -1.44 -9.02 5.64
N ASP A 229 -2.39 -8.25 5.15
CA ASP A 229 -2.84 -7.04 5.81
C ASP A 229 -4.37 -7.06 6.04
N PRO A 230 -4.85 -7.66 7.14
CA PRO A 230 -6.24 -7.52 7.58
C PRO A 230 -6.62 -6.05 7.70
N PHE A 231 -7.75 -5.65 7.08
CA PHE A 231 -8.13 -4.25 7.00
C PHE A 231 -9.61 -3.99 7.32
N PRO A 232 -10.15 -4.50 8.44
CA PRO A 232 -11.56 -4.32 8.78
C PRO A 232 -11.96 -2.87 9.00
N VAL A 233 -11.06 -1.99 9.48
CA VAL A 233 -11.34 -0.54 9.62
C VAL A 233 -11.54 0.17 8.28
N GLY A 234 -11.03 -0.39 7.19
CA GLY A 234 -11.26 0.05 5.81
C GLY A 234 -12.48 -0.59 5.15
N GLY A 235 -13.22 -1.44 5.87
CA GLY A 235 -14.43 -2.10 5.36
C GLY A 235 -14.17 -3.32 4.49
N VAL A 236 -12.94 -3.83 4.44
CA VAL A 236 -12.56 -5.03 3.68
C VAL A 236 -11.89 -6.05 4.59
N VAL A 237 -11.96 -7.33 4.19
CA VAL A 237 -11.33 -8.39 4.99
C VAL A 237 -9.83 -8.25 4.97
N GLU A 238 -9.23 -7.98 3.82
CA GLU A 238 -7.79 -7.91 3.62
C GLU A 238 -7.45 -6.98 2.44
N ASP A 239 -6.35 -6.25 2.56
CA ASP A 239 -5.80 -5.41 1.49
C ASP A 239 -4.74 -6.19 0.70
N PRO A 240 -4.81 -6.25 -0.65
CA PRO A 240 -3.90 -7.08 -1.45
C PRO A 240 -2.49 -6.51 -1.60
N ALA A 241 -2.29 -5.20 -1.39
CA ALA A 241 -0.97 -4.56 -1.42
C ALA A 241 -0.98 -3.24 -0.65
N THR A 242 -0.28 -3.22 0.48
CA THR A 242 -0.32 -2.10 1.44
C THR A 242 1.02 -1.35 1.48
N GLY A 243 1.18 -0.37 0.59
CA GLY A 243 2.41 0.42 0.48
C GLY A 243 2.79 1.15 1.77
N ALA A 244 1.80 1.65 2.54
CA ALA A 244 2.03 2.34 3.81
C ALA A 244 2.58 1.40 4.90
N ALA A 245 2.02 0.18 5.02
CA ALA A 245 2.52 -0.84 5.94
C ALA A 245 3.94 -1.29 5.54
N THR A 246 4.18 -1.49 4.24
CA THR A 246 5.52 -1.78 3.70
C THR A 246 6.53 -0.68 4.06
N ALA A 247 6.16 0.60 3.91
CA ALA A 247 7.03 1.70 4.31
C ALA A 247 7.31 1.72 5.82
N ALA A 248 6.28 1.53 6.65
CA ALA A 248 6.38 1.44 8.11
C ALA A 248 7.28 0.27 8.54
N PHE A 249 7.19 -0.85 7.83
CA PHE A 249 8.03 -2.04 8.03
C PHE A 249 9.52 -1.72 7.86
N GLY A 250 9.89 -0.77 6.99
CA GLY A 250 11.27 -0.26 6.91
C GLY A 250 11.77 0.34 8.22
N GLY A 251 10.91 1.08 8.93
CA GLY A 251 11.20 1.60 10.27
C GLY A 251 11.35 0.49 11.31
N TYR A 252 10.54 -0.55 11.20
CA TYR A 252 10.62 -1.75 12.03
C TYR A 252 11.96 -2.48 11.86
N LEU A 253 12.36 -2.76 10.62
CA LEU A 253 13.62 -3.44 10.32
C LEU A 253 14.84 -2.67 10.84
N ARG A 254 14.83 -1.32 10.71
CA ARG A 254 15.88 -0.46 11.31
C ARG A 254 15.89 -0.54 12.83
N ALA A 255 14.73 -0.47 13.47
CA ALA A 255 14.63 -0.52 14.93
C ALA A 255 15.15 -1.84 15.52
N LEU A 256 15.05 -2.93 14.75
CA LEU A 256 15.62 -4.23 15.12
C LEU A 256 17.11 -4.39 14.76
N GLY A 257 17.73 -3.41 14.12
CA GLY A 257 19.13 -3.51 13.69
C GLY A 257 19.35 -4.49 12.53
N LEU A 258 18.31 -4.77 11.74
CA LEU A 258 18.37 -5.67 10.58
C LEU A 258 18.81 -4.94 9.29
N VAL A 259 19.03 -3.63 9.36
CA VAL A 259 19.51 -2.79 8.26
C VAL A 259 20.86 -2.22 8.65
N ASP A 260 21.94 -2.79 8.13
CA ASP A 260 23.33 -2.39 8.39
C ASP A 260 23.97 -1.59 7.23
N GLY A 261 23.28 -1.51 6.08
CA GLY A 261 23.66 -0.75 4.89
C GLY A 261 22.45 -0.53 4.00
N PRO A 262 22.61 0.02 2.78
CA PRO A 262 21.53 0.11 1.80
C PRO A 262 20.93 -1.28 1.52
N THR A 263 19.67 -1.47 1.91
CA THR A 263 19.01 -2.77 1.88
C THR A 263 17.73 -2.69 1.05
N ARG A 264 17.57 -3.60 0.10
CA ARG A 264 16.34 -3.81 -0.64
C ARG A 264 15.64 -5.06 -0.16
N VAL A 265 14.43 -4.89 0.33
CA VAL A 265 13.55 -5.97 0.81
C VAL A 265 12.42 -6.16 -0.19
N ARG A 266 12.10 -7.41 -0.50
CA ARG A 266 10.94 -7.76 -1.30
C ARG A 266 9.80 -8.20 -0.40
N ILE A 267 8.63 -7.61 -0.59
CA ILE A 267 7.40 -8.00 0.10
C ILE A 267 6.45 -8.60 -0.92
N ARG A 268 6.13 -9.89 -0.74
CA ARG A 268 5.09 -10.60 -1.49
C ARG A 268 3.81 -10.56 -0.67
N GLN A 269 2.79 -9.90 -1.19
CA GLN A 269 1.50 -9.75 -0.51
C GLN A 269 0.37 -10.21 -1.43
N GLY A 270 -0.78 -10.55 -0.86
CA GLY A 270 -1.99 -10.89 -1.62
C GLY A 270 -1.99 -12.26 -2.31
N GLU A 271 -0.93 -13.08 -2.18
CA GLU A 271 -0.84 -14.40 -2.80
C GLU A 271 -1.99 -15.31 -2.34
N ASP A 272 -2.23 -15.35 -1.02
CA ASP A 272 -3.24 -16.23 -0.41
C ASP A 272 -4.69 -15.76 -0.67
N MET A 273 -4.88 -14.55 -1.19
CA MET A 273 -6.19 -14.06 -1.63
C MET A 273 -6.35 -14.05 -3.16
N GLY A 274 -5.38 -14.63 -3.89
CA GLY A 274 -5.42 -14.75 -5.35
C GLY A 274 -5.10 -13.46 -6.10
N ARG A 275 -4.51 -12.47 -5.44
CA ARG A 275 -4.07 -11.20 -6.03
C ARG A 275 -2.59 -10.94 -5.73
N PRO A 276 -1.68 -11.75 -6.29
CA PRO A 276 -0.25 -11.64 -6.00
C PRO A 276 0.27 -10.23 -6.31
N SER A 277 0.94 -9.65 -5.32
CA SER A 277 1.52 -8.32 -5.34
C SER A 277 3.00 -8.38 -4.97
N ASP A 278 3.81 -7.53 -5.60
CA ASP A 278 5.25 -7.44 -5.43
C ASP A 278 5.65 -6.00 -5.09
N LEU A 279 6.00 -5.76 -3.83
CA LEU A 279 6.43 -4.47 -3.34
C LEU A 279 7.94 -4.52 -3.04
N LEU A 280 8.67 -3.53 -3.52
CA LEU A 280 10.08 -3.37 -3.18
C LEU A 280 10.22 -2.25 -2.16
N LEU A 281 10.90 -2.55 -1.06
CA LEU A 281 11.19 -1.62 0.02
C LEU A 281 12.69 -1.34 0.05
N ASP A 282 13.08 -0.10 -0.21
CA ASP A 282 14.46 0.36 -0.05
C ASP A 282 14.60 1.14 1.26
N VAL A 283 15.55 0.73 2.09
CA VAL A 283 15.86 1.33 3.39
C VAL A 283 17.38 1.44 3.58
N THR A 284 17.79 2.46 4.33
CA THR A 284 19.17 2.63 4.77
C THR A 284 19.22 2.91 6.27
N PRO A 285 20.34 2.66 6.97
CA PRO A 285 20.44 2.89 8.41
C PRO A 285 20.17 4.36 8.82
N ASP A 286 20.72 5.30 8.06
CA ASP A 286 20.79 6.72 8.44
C ASP A 286 19.64 7.57 7.86
N GLU A 287 18.90 7.08 6.86
CA GLU A 287 17.74 7.79 6.29
C GLU A 287 16.44 7.32 6.97
N PRO A 288 15.73 8.20 7.68
CA PRO A 288 14.51 7.81 8.39
C PRO A 288 13.34 7.49 7.45
N ARG A 289 13.40 7.93 6.21
CA ARG A 289 12.38 7.61 5.21
C ARG A 289 12.64 6.25 4.59
N ALA A 290 11.59 5.62 4.11
CA ALA A 290 11.64 4.43 3.30
C ALA A 290 11.16 4.74 1.88
N ARG A 291 11.64 4.00 0.89
CA ARG A 291 11.14 4.08 -0.48
C ARG A 291 10.42 2.80 -0.83
N VAL A 292 9.18 2.93 -1.27
CA VAL A 292 8.35 1.79 -1.71
C VAL A 292 8.15 1.90 -3.20
N SER A 293 8.52 0.85 -3.92
CA SER A 293 8.43 0.78 -5.37
C SER A 293 7.55 -0.37 -5.82
N GLY A 294 6.83 -0.18 -6.90
CA GLY A 294 6.11 -1.24 -7.58
C GLY A 294 5.76 -0.88 -9.01
N GLN A 295 5.50 -1.89 -9.81
CA GLN A 295 4.94 -1.71 -11.14
C GLN A 295 3.43 -1.55 -11.04
N ALA A 296 2.80 -1.04 -12.08
CA ALA A 296 1.36 -1.10 -12.21
C ALA A 296 1.01 -1.41 -13.67
N VAL A 297 -0.12 -2.07 -13.86
CA VAL A 297 -0.57 -2.49 -15.18
C VAL A 297 -2.02 -2.08 -15.39
N ARG A 298 -2.32 -1.66 -16.62
CA ARG A 298 -3.68 -1.33 -17.00
C ARG A 298 -4.56 -2.58 -17.02
N ILE A 299 -5.72 -2.51 -16.35
CA ILE A 299 -6.75 -3.54 -16.40
C ILE A 299 -7.60 -3.28 -17.65
N PRO A 300 -7.72 -4.24 -18.59
CA PRO A 300 -8.58 -4.09 -19.75
C PRO A 300 -10.04 -3.87 -19.33
N ARG A 301 -10.76 -2.98 -20.01
CA ARG A 301 -12.21 -2.89 -19.84
C ARG A 301 -12.83 -4.20 -20.33
N SER A 302 -13.60 -4.86 -19.48
CA SER A 302 -14.49 -5.93 -19.95
C SER A 302 -15.51 -5.30 -20.90
N GLY A 303 -15.53 -5.74 -22.15
CA GLY A 303 -16.44 -5.28 -23.19
C GLY A 303 -17.91 -5.59 -22.88
#